data_2305cef0b1fdb91631685c129b8330b3
#
_entry.id   2305cef0b1fdb91631685c129b8330b3
#
_cell.length_a   1.000
_cell.length_b   1.000
_cell.length_c   1.000
_cell.angle_alpha   90.00
_cell.angle_beta   90.00
_cell.angle_gamma   90.00
#
_symmetry.space_group_name_H-M   'P 1'
#
loop_
_entity.id
_entity.type
_entity.pdbx_description
1 polymer ?
#
loop_
_entity_poly.entity_id
_entity_poly.type
_entity_poly.pdbx_seq_one_letter_code
_entity_poly.pdbx_strand_id
1 'polypeptide(L)'
;MDTTWKLSWQRASNHEGFTRGARAFLALAVVLAYGWWADWQTELMPVLLGVIASALTETDDSWRGRLRAQCLALACFGLMAGAVWAAVSWPWVLMGVMALLAFGITMLGALSERYRAIAFGSLVLFIYEALAAHTSRDAAVVATPLMLGGAAWYGVVSVLWNAVMPRAPVRYRLAKLYAMLGEYLRLKALLLEPVRDEDLERRRMALALHNGRVVDALNATKESLISRMGRGTPPLWLQTAMHQYL
;
A
#
# COMPACT_ATOMS: atom_id res chain seq x y z
N MET A 1 -5.05 -11.02 34.60
CA MET A 1 -4.72 -9.76 33.90
C MET A 1 -4.21 -9.95 32.48
N ASP A 2 -4.02 -11.20 31.99
CA ASP A 2 -3.32 -11.50 30.72
C ASP A 2 -4.21 -11.71 29.48
N THR A 3 -5.51 -11.84 29.63
CA THR A 3 -6.41 -12.10 28.51
C THR A 3 -6.87 -10.85 27.77
N THR A 4 -7.00 -9.73 28.45
CA THR A 4 -7.45 -8.47 27.85
C THR A 4 -6.40 -7.86 26.93
N TRP A 5 -5.13 -7.91 27.30
CA TRP A 5 -4.01 -7.45 26.50
C TRP A 5 -3.81 -8.32 25.22
N LYS A 6 -3.93 -9.64 25.33
CA LYS A 6 -3.88 -10.54 24.17
C LYS A 6 -5.00 -10.26 23.17
N LEU A 7 -6.20 -9.96 23.65
CA LEU A 7 -7.34 -9.58 22.81
C LEU A 7 -7.16 -8.21 22.18
N SER A 8 -6.60 -7.23 22.90
CA SER A 8 -6.29 -5.91 22.34
C SER A 8 -5.17 -5.96 21.31
N TRP A 9 -4.13 -6.77 21.54
CA TRP A 9 -3.06 -7.03 20.57
C TRP A 9 -3.58 -7.75 19.31
N GLN A 10 -4.44 -8.75 19.47
CA GLN A 10 -5.06 -9.43 18.34
C GLN A 10 -5.98 -8.51 17.54
N ARG A 11 -6.68 -7.57 18.18
CA ARG A 11 -7.46 -6.54 17.49
C ARG A 11 -6.57 -5.55 16.77
N ALA A 12 -5.51 -5.07 17.39
CA ALA A 12 -4.57 -4.15 16.79
C ALA A 12 -3.79 -4.79 15.62
N SER A 13 -3.31 -6.03 15.79
CA SER A 13 -2.58 -6.75 14.73
C SER A 13 -3.45 -7.15 13.54
N ASN A 14 -4.77 -7.18 13.70
CA ASN A 14 -5.70 -7.40 12.60
C ASN A 14 -6.02 -6.12 11.80
N HIS A 15 -5.63 -4.92 12.27
CA HIS A 15 -5.79 -3.70 11.51
C HIS A 15 -4.76 -3.61 10.38
N GLU A 16 -5.22 -3.44 9.13
CA GLU A 16 -4.36 -3.27 7.95
C GLU A 16 -3.33 -2.14 8.14
N GLY A 17 -3.77 -1.00 8.71
CA GLY A 17 -2.89 0.13 8.98
C GLY A 17 -1.77 -0.20 9.98
N PHE A 18 -2.06 -0.99 11.01
CA PHE A 18 -1.07 -1.40 11.99
C PHE A 18 -0.02 -2.33 11.38
N THR A 19 -0.44 -3.31 10.59
CA THR A 19 0.49 -4.25 9.93
C THR A 19 1.36 -3.58 8.87
N ARG A 20 0.82 -2.59 8.14
CA ARG A 20 1.61 -1.75 7.22
C ARG A 20 2.61 -0.89 7.98
N GLY A 21 2.17 -0.20 9.02
CA GLY A 21 3.03 0.61 9.87
C GLY A 21 4.15 -0.19 10.54
N ALA A 22 3.84 -1.38 11.06
CA ALA A 22 4.81 -2.27 11.69
C ALA A 22 5.89 -2.76 10.70
N ARG A 23 5.51 -3.07 9.46
CA ARG A 23 6.47 -3.44 8.41
C ARG A 23 7.39 -2.28 8.02
N ALA A 24 6.80 -1.11 7.79
CA ALA A 24 7.57 0.08 7.47
C ALA A 24 8.52 0.44 8.62
N PHE A 25 8.05 0.40 9.85
CA PHE A 25 8.85 0.61 11.04
C PHE A 25 10.01 -0.39 11.14
N LEU A 26 9.74 -1.69 10.98
CA LEU A 26 10.76 -2.73 11.00
C LEU A 26 11.81 -2.53 9.90
N ALA A 27 11.37 -2.25 8.68
CA ALA A 27 12.29 -2.01 7.56
C ALA A 27 13.20 -0.79 7.82
N LEU A 28 12.62 0.30 8.33
CA LEU A 28 13.37 1.51 8.69
C LEU A 28 14.29 1.29 9.89
N ALA A 29 13.82 0.61 10.93
CA ALA A 29 14.61 0.34 12.13
C ALA A 29 15.86 -0.50 11.83
N VAL A 30 15.75 -1.51 10.97
CA VAL A 30 16.90 -2.32 10.55
C VAL A 30 17.91 -1.47 9.77
N VAL A 31 17.44 -0.63 8.83
CA VAL A 31 18.33 0.26 8.07
C VAL A 31 19.02 1.27 8.99
N LEU A 32 18.29 1.86 9.93
CA LEU A 32 18.85 2.80 10.91
C LEU A 32 19.87 2.12 11.82
N ALA A 33 19.56 0.93 12.35
CA ALA A 33 20.45 0.18 13.22
C ALA A 33 21.74 -0.23 12.49
N TYR A 34 21.61 -0.69 11.24
CA TYR A 34 22.75 -1.05 10.42
C TYR A 34 23.60 0.17 10.05
N GLY A 35 22.97 1.28 9.65
CA GLY A 35 23.67 2.51 9.31
C GLY A 35 24.41 3.14 10.50
N TRP A 36 23.84 3.02 11.70
CA TRP A 36 24.51 3.43 12.94
C TRP A 36 25.72 2.54 13.26
N TRP A 37 25.55 1.24 13.11
CA TRP A 37 26.63 0.28 13.38
C TRP A 37 27.77 0.35 12.37
N ALA A 38 27.47 0.62 11.09
CA ALA A 38 28.42 0.70 10.00
C ALA A 38 29.01 2.11 9.77
N ASP A 39 28.61 3.10 10.57
CA ASP A 39 29.01 4.51 10.45
C ASP A 39 28.68 5.16 9.08
N TRP A 40 27.57 4.72 8.48
CA TRP A 40 27.06 5.17 7.17
C TRP A 40 26.12 6.38 7.25
N GLN A 41 26.44 7.37 8.08
CA GLN A 41 25.52 8.47 8.38
C GLN A 41 25.16 9.32 7.15
N THR A 42 26.11 9.54 6.24
CA THR A 42 25.90 10.36 5.03
C THR A 42 25.06 9.66 3.95
N GLU A 43 25.11 8.33 3.88
CA GLU A 43 24.47 7.53 2.85
C GLU A 43 23.09 6.99 3.29
N LEU A 44 22.75 7.21 4.56
CA LEU A 44 21.53 6.70 5.16
C LEU A 44 20.27 7.31 4.57
N MET A 45 20.30 8.62 4.26
CA MET A 45 19.15 9.35 3.74
C MET A 45 18.60 8.80 2.43
N PRO A 46 19.41 8.53 1.38
CA PRO A 46 18.92 7.89 0.16
C PRO A 46 18.28 6.54 0.41
N VAL A 47 18.89 5.69 1.25
CA VAL A 47 18.35 4.36 1.58
C VAL A 47 16.98 4.48 2.26
N LEU A 48 16.85 5.36 3.27
CA LEU A 48 15.59 5.59 3.97
C LEU A 48 14.50 6.09 3.02
N LEU A 49 14.83 7.00 2.10
CA LEU A 49 13.88 7.48 1.10
C LEU A 49 13.41 6.36 0.18
N GLY A 50 14.30 5.48 -0.25
CA GLY A 50 13.96 4.29 -1.02
C GLY A 50 12.98 3.37 -0.28
N VAL A 51 13.23 3.12 1.02
CA VAL A 51 12.32 2.35 1.89
C VAL A 51 10.95 3.01 1.98
N ILE A 52 10.90 4.32 2.25
CA ILE A 52 9.65 5.09 2.38
C ILE A 52 8.86 5.08 1.07
N ALA A 53 9.52 5.38 -0.05
CA ALA A 53 8.86 5.40 -1.35
C ALA A 53 8.27 4.02 -1.69
N SER A 54 9.02 2.93 -1.43
CA SER A 54 8.52 1.58 -1.65
C SER A 54 7.38 1.21 -0.68
N ALA A 55 7.41 1.69 0.56
CA ALA A 55 6.30 1.51 1.51
C ALA A 55 5.01 2.21 1.04
N LEU A 56 5.13 3.38 0.40
CA LEU A 56 4.00 4.11 -0.18
C LEU A 56 3.39 3.42 -1.41
N THR A 57 4.19 2.64 -2.16
CA THR A 57 3.70 1.86 -3.31
C THR A 57 3.02 0.57 -2.91
N GLU A 58 3.02 0.21 -1.62
CA GLU A 58 2.47 -1.06 -1.17
C GLU A 58 0.96 -1.12 -1.33
N THR A 59 0.50 -2.08 -2.12
CA THR A 59 -0.91 -2.47 -2.26
C THR A 59 -1.14 -3.84 -1.63
N ASP A 60 -2.39 -4.08 -1.20
CA ASP A 60 -2.75 -5.35 -0.57
C ASP A 60 -2.98 -6.42 -1.63
N ASP A 61 -1.97 -7.27 -1.83
CA ASP A 61 -1.97 -8.27 -2.89
C ASP A 61 -1.39 -9.61 -2.42
N SER A 62 -1.56 -10.65 -3.26
CA SER A 62 -0.87 -11.92 -3.10
C SER A 62 0.65 -11.74 -3.19
N TRP A 63 1.44 -12.69 -2.65
CA TRP A 63 2.90 -12.59 -2.68
C TRP A 63 3.48 -12.41 -4.10
N ARG A 64 2.87 -13.07 -5.11
CA ARG A 64 3.25 -12.93 -6.52
C ARG A 64 2.86 -11.56 -7.09
N GLY A 65 1.70 -11.03 -6.70
CA GLY A 65 1.26 -9.70 -7.06
C GLY A 65 2.15 -8.62 -6.45
N ARG A 66 2.54 -8.79 -5.17
CA ARG A 66 3.50 -7.91 -4.49
C ARG A 66 4.87 -7.92 -5.17
N LEU A 67 5.38 -9.10 -5.51
CA LEU A 67 6.68 -9.20 -6.20
C LEU A 67 6.64 -8.47 -7.55
N ARG A 68 5.56 -8.68 -8.34
CA ARG A 68 5.39 -7.97 -9.62
C ARG A 68 5.25 -6.46 -9.44
N ALA A 69 4.46 -6.03 -8.44
CA ALA A 69 4.30 -4.61 -8.13
C ALA A 69 5.62 -3.98 -7.70
N GLN A 70 6.41 -4.69 -6.90
CA GLN A 70 7.72 -4.25 -6.45
C GLN A 70 8.72 -4.15 -7.60
N CYS A 71 8.77 -5.15 -8.49
CA CYS A 71 9.61 -5.10 -9.69
C CYS A 71 9.21 -3.93 -10.59
N LEU A 72 7.90 -3.70 -10.76
CA LEU A 72 7.41 -2.57 -11.55
C LEU A 72 7.76 -1.22 -10.89
N ALA A 73 7.61 -1.11 -9.57
CA ALA A 73 7.99 0.10 -8.83
C ALA A 73 9.50 0.39 -8.97
N LEU A 74 10.35 -0.62 -8.80
CA LEU A 74 11.80 -0.49 -8.99
C LEU A 74 12.16 -0.10 -10.44
N ALA A 75 11.46 -0.67 -11.44
CA ALA A 75 11.65 -0.29 -12.83
C ALA A 75 11.25 1.17 -13.09
N CYS A 76 10.11 1.62 -12.52
CA CYS A 76 9.69 3.03 -12.60
C CYS A 76 10.70 3.95 -11.89
N PHE A 77 11.18 3.58 -10.71
CA PHE A 77 12.19 4.36 -9.98
C PHE A 77 13.50 4.47 -10.77
N GLY A 78 13.98 3.35 -11.32
CA GLY A 78 15.18 3.34 -12.15
C GLY A 78 15.02 4.16 -13.44
N LEU A 79 13.85 4.09 -14.09
CA LEU A 79 13.56 4.88 -15.27
C LEU A 79 13.53 6.39 -14.96
N MET A 80 12.92 6.77 -13.84
CA MET A 80 12.88 8.17 -13.39
C MET A 80 14.28 8.70 -13.08
N ALA A 81 15.05 7.94 -12.32
CA ALA A 81 16.43 8.30 -12.00
C ALA A 81 17.30 8.40 -13.27
N GLY A 82 17.20 7.44 -14.18
CA GLY A 82 17.92 7.46 -15.45
C GLY A 82 17.55 8.65 -16.34
N ALA A 83 16.29 9.06 -16.34
CA ALA A 83 15.82 10.23 -17.08
C ALA A 83 16.37 11.54 -16.50
N VAL A 84 16.43 11.68 -15.17
CA VAL A 84 17.11 12.82 -14.52
C VAL A 84 18.57 12.87 -14.91
N TRP A 85 19.26 11.74 -14.86
CA TRP A 85 20.68 11.62 -15.21
C TRP A 85 20.97 12.03 -16.66
N ALA A 86 20.13 11.58 -17.58
CA ALA A 86 20.27 11.93 -19.00
C ALA A 86 20.05 13.43 -19.26
N ALA A 87 19.16 14.07 -18.48
CA ALA A 87 18.72 15.44 -18.72
C ALA A 87 19.40 16.49 -17.83
N VAL A 88 20.10 16.10 -16.74
CA VAL A 88 20.63 17.03 -15.72
C VAL A 88 21.59 18.08 -16.26
N SER A 89 22.34 17.76 -17.33
CA SER A 89 23.29 18.68 -17.96
C SER A 89 22.61 19.82 -18.73
N TRP A 90 21.30 19.71 -18.99
CA TRP A 90 20.53 20.63 -19.82
C TRP A 90 19.27 21.07 -19.08
N PRO A 91 19.28 22.20 -18.34
CA PRO A 91 18.16 22.58 -17.46
C PRO A 91 16.80 22.63 -18.17
N TRP A 92 16.75 23.14 -19.40
CA TRP A 92 15.49 23.21 -20.16
C TRP A 92 14.97 21.83 -20.59
N VAL A 93 15.89 20.91 -20.93
CA VAL A 93 15.55 19.53 -21.25
C VAL A 93 15.06 18.83 -19.99
N LEU A 94 15.72 19.04 -18.86
CA LEU A 94 15.31 18.48 -17.57
C LEU A 94 13.88 18.92 -17.19
N MET A 95 13.55 20.20 -17.34
CA MET A 95 12.19 20.71 -17.09
C MET A 95 11.15 20.00 -17.97
N GLY A 96 11.43 19.88 -19.26
CA GLY A 96 10.53 19.20 -20.20
C GLY A 96 10.36 17.71 -19.87
N VAL A 97 11.45 17.01 -19.57
CA VAL A 97 11.46 15.61 -19.18
C VAL A 97 10.71 15.41 -17.86
N MET A 98 10.94 16.26 -16.86
CA MET A 98 10.23 16.22 -15.60
C MET A 98 8.72 16.38 -15.77
N ALA A 99 8.29 17.37 -16.56
CA ALA A 99 6.88 17.60 -16.83
C ALA A 99 6.23 16.41 -17.57
N LEU A 100 6.90 15.90 -18.61
CA LEU A 100 6.40 14.77 -19.40
C LEU A 100 6.28 13.49 -18.58
N LEU A 101 7.30 13.15 -17.80
CA LEU A 101 7.31 11.94 -16.97
C LEU A 101 6.34 12.05 -15.81
N ALA A 102 6.25 13.21 -15.14
CA ALA A 102 5.27 13.42 -14.10
C ALA A 102 3.84 13.27 -14.63
N PHE A 103 3.56 13.84 -15.80
CA PHE A 103 2.27 13.68 -16.47
C PHE A 103 2.01 12.21 -16.84
N GLY A 104 2.96 11.54 -17.49
CA GLY A 104 2.82 10.15 -17.94
C GLY A 104 2.58 9.19 -16.77
N ILE A 105 3.34 9.33 -15.67
CA ILE A 105 3.19 8.43 -14.51
C ILE A 105 1.89 8.71 -13.75
N THR A 106 1.45 9.97 -13.72
CA THR A 106 0.15 10.33 -13.13
C THR A 106 -1.00 9.75 -13.96
N MET A 107 -0.91 9.80 -15.29
CA MET A 107 -1.87 9.15 -16.19
C MET A 107 -1.89 7.62 -16.01
N LEU A 108 -0.73 7.00 -15.80
CA LEU A 108 -0.66 5.58 -15.46
C LEU A 108 -1.42 5.28 -14.16
N GLY A 109 -1.38 6.18 -13.18
CA GLY A 109 -2.13 6.09 -11.93
C GLY A 109 -3.66 6.10 -12.10
N ALA A 110 -4.17 6.60 -13.22
CA ALA A 110 -5.61 6.57 -13.53
C ALA A 110 -6.12 5.16 -13.89
N LEU A 111 -5.24 4.24 -14.30
CA LEU A 111 -5.63 2.88 -14.71
C LEU A 111 -6.07 2.00 -13.54
N SER A 112 -5.43 2.12 -12.37
CA SER A 112 -5.82 1.36 -11.18
C SER A 112 -5.21 1.96 -9.91
N GLU A 113 -5.76 1.57 -8.76
CA GLU A 113 -5.27 2.00 -7.45
C GLU A 113 -3.82 1.55 -7.19
N ARG A 114 -3.43 0.39 -7.71
CA ARG A 114 -2.05 -0.09 -7.67
C ARG A 114 -1.09 0.86 -8.41
N TYR A 115 -1.42 1.23 -9.65
CA TYR A 115 -0.59 2.13 -10.43
C TYR A 115 -0.56 3.54 -9.84
N ARG A 116 -1.64 3.97 -9.18
CA ARG A 116 -1.68 5.24 -8.44
C ARG A 116 -0.67 5.27 -7.30
N ALA A 117 -0.60 4.18 -6.51
CA ALA A 117 0.37 4.06 -5.44
C ALA A 117 1.82 4.08 -5.97
N ILE A 118 2.10 3.32 -7.05
CA ILE A 118 3.42 3.31 -7.71
C ILE A 118 3.75 4.69 -8.27
N ALA A 119 2.80 5.37 -8.91
CA ALA A 119 2.98 6.71 -9.45
C ALA A 119 3.38 7.69 -8.34
N PHE A 120 2.69 7.67 -7.22
CA PHE A 120 2.99 8.56 -6.10
C PHE A 120 4.40 8.33 -5.54
N GLY A 121 4.77 7.08 -5.25
CA GLY A 121 6.13 6.75 -4.77
C GLY A 121 7.22 7.11 -5.77
N SER A 122 6.95 6.90 -7.08
CA SER A 122 7.88 7.27 -8.14
C SER A 122 8.08 8.77 -8.25
N LEU A 123 7.01 9.58 -8.11
CA LEU A 123 7.09 11.03 -8.13
C LEU A 123 7.91 11.58 -6.95
N VAL A 124 7.72 11.02 -5.75
CA VAL A 124 8.49 11.42 -4.57
C VAL A 124 9.99 11.19 -4.80
N LEU A 125 10.37 10.00 -5.27
CA LEU A 125 11.77 9.71 -5.57
C LEU A 125 12.32 10.55 -6.72
N PHE A 126 11.51 10.81 -7.76
CA PHE A 126 11.88 11.61 -8.89
C PHE A 126 12.23 13.06 -8.52
N ILE A 127 11.43 13.68 -7.66
CA ILE A 127 11.69 15.02 -7.14
C ILE A 127 12.98 15.05 -6.32
N TYR A 128 13.17 14.05 -5.47
CA TYR A 128 14.38 13.96 -4.67
C TYR A 128 15.64 13.75 -5.53
N GLU A 129 15.56 12.89 -6.53
CA GLU A 129 16.67 12.63 -7.46
C GLU A 129 17.04 13.90 -8.26
N ALA A 130 16.04 14.63 -8.74
CA ALA A 130 16.27 15.90 -9.43
C ALA A 130 16.94 16.94 -8.52
N LEU A 131 16.54 17.01 -7.25
CA LEU A 131 17.12 17.91 -6.26
C LEU A 131 18.58 17.50 -5.92
N ALA A 132 18.83 16.23 -5.71
CA ALA A 132 20.15 15.70 -5.43
C ALA A 132 21.11 15.92 -6.61
N ALA A 133 20.66 15.66 -7.83
CA ALA A 133 21.46 15.85 -9.04
C ALA A 133 21.80 17.33 -9.30
N HIS A 134 20.94 18.26 -8.86
CA HIS A 134 21.22 19.69 -8.94
C HIS A 134 22.30 20.14 -7.95
N THR A 135 22.38 19.50 -6.79
CA THR A 135 23.36 19.85 -5.73
C THR A 135 24.76 19.33 -6.06
N SER A 136 24.88 18.08 -6.49
CA SER A 136 26.13 17.46 -6.90
C SER A 136 25.87 16.23 -7.76
N ARG A 137 26.49 16.19 -8.93
CA ARG A 137 26.38 15.03 -9.85
C ARG A 137 26.96 13.75 -9.22
N ASP A 138 28.08 13.88 -8.52
CA ASP A 138 28.74 12.75 -7.88
C ASP A 138 27.90 12.19 -6.71
N ALA A 139 27.24 13.06 -5.96
CA ALA A 139 26.31 12.64 -4.90
C ALA A 139 25.12 11.86 -5.46
N ALA A 140 24.57 12.28 -6.59
CA ALA A 140 23.45 11.59 -7.24
C ALA A 140 23.86 10.19 -7.75
N VAL A 141 25.10 10.03 -8.27
CA VAL A 141 25.65 8.71 -8.71
C VAL A 141 25.60 7.68 -7.58
N VAL A 142 25.91 8.10 -6.37
CA VAL A 142 25.90 7.23 -5.19
C VAL A 142 24.48 7.10 -4.62
N ALA A 143 23.71 8.15 -4.62
CA ALA A 143 22.36 8.17 -4.03
C ALA A 143 21.36 7.25 -4.77
N THR A 144 21.38 7.24 -6.11
CA THR A 144 20.45 6.44 -6.92
C THR A 144 20.48 4.93 -6.58
N PRO A 145 21.64 4.24 -6.60
CA PRO A 145 21.69 2.81 -6.26
C PRO A 145 21.32 2.56 -4.80
N LEU A 146 21.62 3.48 -3.88
CA LEU A 146 21.24 3.38 -2.47
C LEU A 146 19.72 3.48 -2.29
N MET A 147 19.07 4.39 -3.00
CA MET A 147 17.61 4.50 -3.00
C MET A 147 16.94 3.25 -3.56
N LEU A 148 17.42 2.74 -4.69
CA LEU A 148 16.93 1.49 -5.27
C LEU A 148 17.18 0.30 -4.33
N GLY A 149 18.34 0.26 -3.66
CA GLY A 149 18.67 -0.72 -2.64
C GLY A 149 17.70 -0.68 -1.45
N GLY A 150 17.40 0.51 -0.94
CA GLY A 150 16.39 0.73 0.12
C GLY A 150 14.99 0.28 -0.30
N ALA A 151 14.58 0.61 -1.52
CA ALA A 151 13.30 0.17 -2.08
C ALA A 151 13.24 -1.35 -2.25
N ALA A 152 14.31 -1.97 -2.73
CA ALA A 152 14.41 -3.43 -2.85
C ALA A 152 14.39 -4.12 -1.47
N TRP A 153 15.09 -3.56 -0.48
CA TRP A 153 15.06 -4.04 0.91
C TRP A 153 13.65 -4.08 1.47
N TYR A 154 12.89 -2.97 1.32
CA TYR A 154 11.48 -2.97 1.73
C TYR A 154 10.67 -4.04 1.01
N GLY A 155 10.90 -4.24 -0.28
CA GLY A 155 10.26 -5.32 -1.06
C GLY A 155 10.52 -6.69 -0.45
N VAL A 156 11.75 -7.00 -0.06
CA VAL A 156 12.12 -8.26 0.62
C VAL A 156 11.36 -8.39 1.94
N VAL A 157 11.38 -7.36 2.79
CA VAL A 157 10.65 -7.36 4.07
C VAL A 157 9.15 -7.57 3.86
N SER A 158 8.55 -6.91 2.86
CA SER A 158 7.12 -7.03 2.54
C SER A 158 6.74 -8.43 2.06
N VAL A 159 7.57 -9.06 1.22
CA VAL A 159 7.35 -10.43 0.74
C VAL A 159 7.51 -11.45 1.88
N LEU A 160 8.55 -11.33 2.69
CA LEU A 160 8.78 -12.20 3.85
C LEU A 160 7.63 -12.09 4.86
N TRP A 161 7.18 -10.87 5.17
CA TRP A 161 6.05 -10.66 6.06
C TRP A 161 4.77 -11.36 5.57
N ASN A 162 4.50 -11.24 4.27
CA ASN A 162 3.35 -11.91 3.67
C ASN A 162 3.49 -13.44 3.64
N ALA A 163 4.70 -13.97 3.55
CA ALA A 163 4.96 -15.40 3.65
C ALA A 163 4.66 -15.93 5.07
N VAL A 164 4.97 -15.12 6.10
CA VAL A 164 4.72 -15.47 7.51
C VAL A 164 3.24 -15.31 7.89
N MET A 165 2.56 -14.28 7.36
CA MET A 165 1.17 -13.95 7.71
C MET A 165 0.23 -13.85 6.50
N PRO A 166 0.05 -14.92 5.72
CA PRO A 166 -0.71 -14.85 4.45
C PRO A 166 -2.21 -14.64 4.62
N ARG A 167 -2.77 -14.96 5.80
CA ARG A 167 -4.22 -14.98 6.06
C ARG A 167 -4.77 -13.71 6.72
N ALA A 168 -3.91 -12.89 7.32
CA ALA A 168 -4.32 -11.74 8.12
C ALA A 168 -5.20 -10.73 7.35
N PRO A 169 -4.86 -10.32 6.11
CA PRO A 169 -5.65 -9.34 5.38
C PRO A 169 -7.06 -9.82 5.03
N VAL A 170 -7.21 -11.09 4.60
CA VAL A 170 -8.52 -11.66 4.23
C VAL A 170 -9.44 -11.76 5.44
N ARG A 171 -8.90 -12.24 6.57
CA ARG A 171 -9.67 -12.32 7.82
C ARG A 171 -10.16 -10.96 8.29
N TYR A 172 -9.32 -9.95 8.19
CA TYR A 172 -9.70 -8.58 8.54
C TYR A 172 -10.82 -8.04 7.65
N ARG A 173 -10.70 -8.20 6.32
CA ARG A 173 -11.72 -7.73 5.36
C ARG A 173 -13.04 -8.44 5.54
N LEU A 174 -13.02 -9.76 5.73
CA LEU A 174 -14.22 -10.53 6.05
C LEU A 174 -14.86 -10.06 7.37
N ALA A 175 -14.08 -9.92 8.43
CA ALA A 175 -14.61 -9.45 9.71
C ALA A 175 -15.23 -8.04 9.60
N LYS A 176 -14.58 -7.14 8.85
CA LYS A 176 -15.10 -5.80 8.57
C LYS A 176 -16.40 -5.86 7.77
N LEU A 177 -16.46 -6.68 6.73
CA LEU A 177 -17.67 -6.88 5.92
C LEU A 177 -18.83 -7.37 6.77
N TYR A 178 -18.62 -8.40 7.61
CA TYR A 178 -19.68 -8.92 8.50
C TYR A 178 -20.13 -7.89 9.53
N ALA A 179 -19.22 -7.09 10.08
CA ALA A 179 -19.57 -6.00 11.00
C ALA A 179 -20.45 -4.96 10.31
N MET A 180 -20.08 -4.53 9.09
CA MET A 180 -20.84 -3.55 8.30
C MET A 180 -22.20 -4.12 7.85
N LEU A 181 -22.26 -5.39 7.49
CA LEU A 181 -23.50 -6.07 7.15
C LEU A 181 -24.44 -6.15 8.35
N GLY A 182 -23.91 -6.45 9.53
CA GLY A 182 -24.68 -6.47 10.79
C GLY A 182 -25.28 -5.10 11.10
N GLU A 183 -24.52 -4.02 10.91
CA GLU A 183 -25.00 -2.66 11.10
C GLU A 183 -26.06 -2.27 10.04
N TYR A 184 -25.84 -2.67 8.79
CA TYR A 184 -26.84 -2.48 7.72
C TYR A 184 -28.17 -3.16 8.04
N LEU A 185 -28.13 -4.42 8.51
CA LEU A 185 -29.34 -5.15 8.91
C LEU A 185 -30.05 -4.47 10.10
N ARG A 186 -29.26 -3.95 11.05
CA ARG A 186 -29.82 -3.19 12.17
C ARG A 186 -30.51 -1.91 11.71
N LEU A 187 -29.88 -1.13 10.83
CA LEU A 187 -30.50 0.06 10.25
C LEU A 187 -31.76 -0.26 9.45
N LYS A 188 -31.75 -1.39 8.73
CA LYS A 188 -32.90 -1.88 7.99
C LYS A 188 -34.05 -2.30 8.92
N ALA A 189 -33.75 -2.94 10.04
CA ALA A 189 -34.74 -3.30 11.05
C ALA A 189 -35.41 -2.07 11.68
N LEU A 190 -34.65 -0.99 11.90
CA LEU A 190 -35.18 0.28 12.40
C LEU A 190 -36.20 0.96 11.45
N LEU A 191 -36.22 0.62 10.17
CA LEU A 191 -37.23 1.10 9.23
C LEU A 191 -38.58 0.40 9.42
N LEU A 192 -38.65 -0.75 10.08
CA LEU A 192 -39.87 -1.49 10.38
C LEU A 192 -40.58 -0.94 11.63
N GLU A 193 -39.91 -0.10 12.42
CA GLU A 193 -40.55 0.56 13.56
C GLU A 193 -41.41 1.72 13.10
N PRO A 194 -42.65 1.88 13.63
CA PRO A 194 -43.53 2.99 13.32
C PRO A 194 -42.91 4.30 13.86
N VAL A 195 -42.58 5.21 12.97
CA VAL A 195 -42.02 6.55 13.27
C VAL A 195 -42.66 7.63 12.43
N ARG A 196 -42.43 8.90 12.81
CA ARG A 196 -42.90 10.07 12.03
C ARG A 196 -42.18 10.13 10.70
N ASP A 197 -42.84 10.68 9.67
CA ASP A 197 -42.29 10.72 8.32
C ASP A 197 -40.92 11.39 8.20
N GLU A 198 -40.66 12.47 8.95
CA GLU A 198 -39.34 13.14 8.97
C GLU A 198 -38.22 12.25 9.47
N ASP A 199 -38.48 11.41 10.48
CA ASP A 199 -37.52 10.46 11.01
C ASP A 199 -37.32 9.29 10.06
N LEU A 200 -38.36 8.91 9.32
CA LEU A 200 -38.29 7.86 8.31
C LEU A 200 -37.36 8.25 7.16
N GLU A 201 -37.45 9.48 6.67
CA GLU A 201 -36.54 9.97 5.61
C GLU A 201 -35.07 10.02 6.07
N ARG A 202 -34.81 10.45 7.31
CA ARG A 202 -33.44 10.39 7.88
C ARG A 202 -32.91 8.96 7.96
N ARG A 203 -33.75 8.01 8.39
CA ARG A 203 -33.38 6.59 8.46
C ARG A 203 -33.11 6.00 7.07
N ARG A 204 -33.91 6.37 6.05
CA ARG A 204 -33.71 5.97 4.65
C ARG A 204 -32.37 6.50 4.11
N MET A 205 -32.07 7.77 4.36
CA MET A 205 -30.81 8.38 3.95
C MET A 205 -29.60 7.70 4.61
N ALA A 206 -29.67 7.44 5.92
CA ALA A 206 -28.63 6.73 6.66
C ALA A 206 -28.41 5.31 6.10
N LEU A 207 -29.49 4.59 5.78
CA LEU A 207 -29.42 3.27 5.16
C LEU A 207 -28.79 3.31 3.78
N ALA A 208 -29.15 4.30 2.94
CA ALA A 208 -28.60 4.47 1.61
C ALA A 208 -27.09 4.75 1.65
N LEU A 209 -26.62 5.63 2.53
CA LEU A 209 -25.22 5.91 2.75
C LEU A 209 -24.46 4.68 3.26
N HIS A 210 -25.07 3.92 4.17
CA HIS A 210 -24.45 2.70 4.70
C HIS A 210 -24.38 1.59 3.66
N ASN A 211 -25.39 1.47 2.79
CA ASN A 211 -25.40 0.52 1.68
C ASN A 211 -24.18 0.72 0.75
N GLY A 212 -23.85 1.96 0.40
CA GLY A 212 -22.64 2.26 -0.37
C GLY A 212 -21.38 1.69 0.30
N ARG A 213 -21.22 1.90 1.60
CA ARG A 213 -20.08 1.39 2.38
C ARG A 213 -20.04 -0.14 2.42
N VAL A 214 -21.19 -0.81 2.51
CA VAL A 214 -21.26 -2.29 2.46
C VAL A 214 -20.83 -2.80 1.10
N VAL A 215 -21.29 -2.18 0.01
CA VAL A 215 -20.91 -2.53 -1.37
C VAL A 215 -19.40 -2.35 -1.58
N ASP A 216 -18.82 -1.25 -1.08
CA ASP A 216 -17.37 -1.02 -1.15
C ASP A 216 -16.58 -2.10 -0.38
N ALA A 217 -17.04 -2.44 0.83
CA ALA A 217 -16.41 -3.49 1.63
C ALA A 217 -16.55 -4.88 0.97
N LEU A 218 -17.68 -5.15 0.31
CA LEU A 218 -17.93 -6.36 -0.45
C LEU A 218 -16.96 -6.47 -1.63
N ASN A 219 -16.84 -5.41 -2.43
CA ASN A 219 -15.94 -5.35 -3.57
C ASN A 219 -14.47 -5.50 -3.15
N ALA A 220 -14.04 -4.82 -2.09
CA ALA A 220 -12.69 -4.95 -1.53
C ALA A 220 -12.39 -6.37 -1.04
N THR A 221 -13.38 -7.04 -0.42
CA THR A 221 -13.24 -8.43 0.03
C THR A 221 -13.15 -9.38 -1.16
N LYS A 222 -14.01 -9.21 -2.17
CA LYS A 222 -14.02 -9.96 -3.41
C LYS A 222 -12.67 -9.87 -4.13
N GLU A 223 -12.15 -8.65 -4.29
CA GLU A 223 -10.86 -8.41 -4.92
C GLU A 223 -9.71 -9.09 -4.16
N SER A 224 -9.73 -9.00 -2.82
CA SER A 224 -8.75 -9.67 -1.97
C SER A 224 -8.79 -11.20 -2.08
N LEU A 225 -9.97 -11.79 -2.29
CA LEU A 225 -10.13 -13.23 -2.52
C LEU A 225 -9.65 -13.62 -3.91
N ILE A 226 -10.08 -12.90 -4.95
CA ILE A 226 -9.73 -13.15 -6.35
C ILE A 226 -8.22 -13.01 -6.59
N SER A 227 -7.58 -11.99 -6.00
CA SER A 227 -6.13 -11.77 -6.15
C SER A 227 -5.29 -12.92 -5.58
N ARG A 228 -5.87 -13.74 -4.69
CA ARG A 228 -5.23 -14.91 -4.09
C ARG A 228 -5.58 -16.24 -4.77
N MET A 229 -6.57 -16.23 -5.66
CA MET A 229 -6.87 -17.36 -6.53
C MET A 229 -5.78 -17.47 -7.61
N GLY A 230 -4.76 -18.31 -7.36
CA GLY A 230 -3.77 -18.66 -8.38
C GLY A 230 -4.36 -19.58 -9.46
N ARG A 231 -3.58 -19.92 -10.51
CA ARG A 231 -3.95 -20.87 -11.56
C ARG A 231 -4.06 -22.34 -11.09
N GLY A 232 -4.01 -22.63 -9.79
CA GLY A 232 -4.15 -23.97 -9.21
C GLY A 232 -5.38 -24.08 -8.31
N THR A 233 -5.62 -25.29 -7.77
CA THR A 233 -6.69 -25.52 -6.76
C THR A 233 -6.48 -24.57 -5.58
N PRO A 234 -7.47 -23.75 -5.24
CA PRO A 234 -7.35 -22.85 -4.11
C PRO A 234 -7.15 -23.63 -2.81
N PRO A 235 -6.31 -23.16 -1.89
CA PRO A 235 -6.12 -23.83 -0.60
C PRO A 235 -7.45 -23.91 0.17
N LEU A 236 -7.61 -24.96 0.98
CA LEU A 236 -8.85 -25.26 1.71
C LEU A 236 -9.43 -24.05 2.46
N TRP A 237 -8.59 -23.24 3.10
CA TRP A 237 -9.04 -22.05 3.81
C TRP A 237 -9.67 -20.99 2.89
N LEU A 238 -9.18 -20.90 1.64
CA LEU A 238 -9.72 -19.98 0.65
C LEU A 238 -11.04 -20.50 0.08
N GLN A 239 -11.17 -21.82 -0.11
CA GLN A 239 -12.43 -22.46 -0.48
C GLN A 239 -13.49 -22.22 0.58
N THR A 240 -13.15 -22.41 1.88
CA THR A 240 -14.06 -22.14 2.98
C THR A 240 -14.49 -20.68 3.03
N ALA A 241 -13.55 -19.75 2.84
CA ALA A 241 -13.86 -18.31 2.80
C ALA A 241 -14.76 -17.96 1.59
N MET A 242 -14.58 -18.60 0.45
CA MET A 242 -15.45 -18.42 -0.71
C MET A 242 -16.86 -18.98 -0.50
N HIS A 243 -16.97 -20.16 0.15
CA HIS A 243 -18.28 -20.74 0.52
C HIS A 243 -19.05 -19.89 1.52
N GLN A 244 -18.35 -19.17 2.39
CA GLN A 244 -18.99 -18.23 3.33
C GLN A 244 -19.35 -16.89 2.68
N TYR A 245 -18.79 -16.61 1.51
CA TYR A 245 -19.03 -15.36 0.76
C TYR A 245 -20.21 -15.50 -0.21
N LEU A 246 -20.47 -16.69 -0.73
CA LEU A 246 -21.59 -17.02 -1.63
C LEU A 246 -22.85 -17.36 -0.86
#